data_2e81ce77cfc0eb0d7abd8ba8726d330a
#
_entry.id   2e81ce77cfc0eb0d7abd8ba8726d330a
#
_cell.length_a   1.000
_cell.length_b   1.000
_cell.length_c   1.000
_cell.angle_alpha   90.00
_cell.angle_beta   90.00
_cell.angle_gamma   90.00
#
_symmetry.space_group_name_H-M   'P 1'
#
loop_
_entity.id
_entity.type
_entity.pdbx_description
1 polymer ?
#
loop_
_entity_poly.entity_id
_entity_poly.type
_entity_poly.pdbx_seq_one_letter_code
_entity_poly.pdbx_strand_id
1 'polypeptide(L)'
;MSSFPSRHAELGDAQAVAELIAAMEQAYGESGAYTPADLEDEWRTVDLQRDAWVVLDGARVLGYGALHERGEMSRIEAFVHPDAFGRGIGTQLAAELEREAFARGAKRVHNSVLERDEGGQAIVRALGYREVRRFREMRIELTAQPDPPSWPAGLTALAFDPERDARAFHAAQQEAFADHWEYHPRSFEQWSDQLEGPNFEPSLWCVVWEGNEIAAGLIAVAERFGGGWIDTIFTRRPWRRRGLAAALLDETFRKLWDRGQTSVGLAVDAQSETGAFQLYERAGMQPAWSGIVFEKAL
;
A
#
# COMPACT_ATOMS: atom_id res chain seq x y z
N MET A 1 0.40 33.06 -10.07
CA MET A 1 0.44 32.46 -8.74
C MET A 1 1.88 32.40 -8.28
N SER A 2 2.22 32.80 -7.07
CA SER A 2 3.58 32.67 -6.54
C SER A 2 3.89 31.18 -6.37
N SER A 3 4.96 30.70 -7.02
CA SER A 3 5.42 29.31 -6.87
C SER A 3 6.22 29.22 -5.57
N PHE A 4 5.97 28.20 -4.78
CA PHE A 4 6.76 27.89 -3.60
C PHE A 4 8.07 27.25 -4.02
N PRO A 5 9.19 27.49 -3.29
CA PRO A 5 10.43 26.78 -3.53
C PRO A 5 10.23 25.28 -3.38
N SER A 6 10.68 24.51 -4.37
CA SER A 6 10.72 23.05 -4.31
C SER A 6 12.14 22.55 -4.55
N ARG A 7 12.48 21.42 -3.95
CA ARG A 7 13.71 20.67 -4.19
C ARG A 7 13.46 19.17 -4.11
N HIS A 8 14.40 18.38 -4.56
CA HIS A 8 14.35 16.95 -4.29
C HIS A 8 14.40 16.65 -2.79
N ALA A 9 13.72 15.57 -2.39
CA ALA A 9 13.72 15.12 -1.02
C ALA A 9 15.07 14.51 -0.64
N GLU A 10 15.39 14.57 0.64
CA GLU A 10 16.58 13.95 1.24
C GLU A 10 16.16 13.07 2.42
N LEU A 11 16.97 12.09 2.81
CA LEU A 11 16.66 11.22 3.96
C LEU A 11 16.39 12.02 5.24
N GLY A 12 17.03 13.18 5.40
CA GLY A 12 16.79 14.08 6.53
C GLY A 12 15.38 14.70 6.57
N ASP A 13 14.62 14.63 5.48
CA ASP A 13 13.23 15.15 5.44
C ASP A 13 12.20 14.13 5.97
N ALA A 14 12.60 12.87 6.22
CA ALA A 14 11.67 11.79 6.55
C ALA A 14 10.73 12.13 7.71
N GLN A 15 11.27 12.70 8.80
CA GLN A 15 10.47 13.14 9.95
C GLN A 15 9.42 14.18 9.55
N ALA A 16 9.83 15.24 8.84
CA ALA A 16 8.94 16.34 8.47
C ALA A 16 7.87 15.91 7.44
N VAL A 17 8.22 15.02 6.52
CA VAL A 17 7.29 14.47 5.53
C VAL A 17 6.27 13.54 6.20
N ALA A 18 6.72 12.65 7.10
CA ALA A 18 5.79 11.78 7.84
C ALA A 18 4.83 12.58 8.72
N GLU A 19 5.31 13.61 9.41
CA GLU A 19 4.46 14.52 10.18
C GLU A 19 3.44 15.26 9.30
N LEU A 20 3.83 15.68 8.09
CA LEU A 20 2.93 16.29 7.11
C LEU A 20 1.82 15.32 6.68
N ILE A 21 2.18 14.07 6.34
CA ILE A 21 1.22 13.04 5.92
C ILE A 21 0.26 12.74 7.08
N ALA A 22 0.77 12.49 8.28
CA ALA A 22 -0.04 12.23 9.46
C ALA A 22 -0.99 13.40 9.80
N ALA A 23 -0.52 14.65 9.68
CA ALA A 23 -1.35 15.83 9.88
C ALA A 23 -2.46 15.94 8.83
N MET A 24 -2.17 15.60 7.57
CA MET A 24 -3.16 15.58 6.50
C MET A 24 -4.22 14.49 6.75
N GLU A 25 -3.80 13.27 7.10
CA GLU A 25 -4.71 12.18 7.45
C GLU A 25 -5.64 12.58 8.58
N GLN A 26 -5.10 13.16 9.67
CA GLN A 26 -5.89 13.64 10.81
C GLN A 26 -6.89 14.75 10.41
N ALA A 27 -6.53 15.63 9.50
CA ALA A 27 -7.43 16.67 9.00
C ALA A 27 -8.65 16.11 8.28
N TYR A 28 -8.51 14.90 7.71
CA TYR A 28 -9.61 14.17 7.07
C TYR A 28 -10.28 13.13 7.98
N GLY A 29 -9.91 13.11 9.27
CA GLY A 29 -10.51 12.25 10.29
C GLY A 29 -9.97 10.82 10.29
N GLU A 30 -8.77 10.62 9.74
CA GLU A 30 -8.04 9.36 9.80
C GLU A 30 -7.12 9.28 11.02
N SER A 31 -6.51 8.13 11.28
CA SER A 31 -5.69 7.91 12.49
C SER A 31 -4.46 8.80 12.57
N GLY A 32 -3.90 9.21 11.43
CA GLY A 32 -2.60 9.89 11.37
C GLY A 32 -1.46 9.00 11.87
N ALA A 33 -1.57 7.72 11.65
CA ALA A 33 -0.63 6.72 12.17
C ALA A 33 0.62 6.53 11.31
N TYR A 34 0.76 7.29 10.23
CA TYR A 34 1.93 7.24 9.35
C TYR A 34 3.19 7.73 10.08
N THR A 35 4.25 6.95 10.07
CA THR A 35 5.47 7.21 10.84
C THR A 35 6.67 7.48 9.92
N PRO A 36 7.75 8.09 10.44
CA PRO A 36 9.01 8.21 9.68
C PRO A 36 9.57 6.85 9.23
N ALA A 37 9.39 5.80 10.04
CA ALA A 37 9.85 4.46 9.69
C ALA A 37 9.06 3.86 8.52
N ASP A 38 7.75 4.13 8.42
CA ASP A 38 6.94 3.73 7.26
C ASP A 38 7.45 4.40 5.98
N LEU A 39 7.73 5.71 6.06
CA LEU A 39 8.25 6.48 4.94
C LEU A 39 9.66 6.04 4.53
N GLU A 40 10.55 5.80 5.48
CA GLU A 40 11.91 5.33 5.20
C GLU A 40 11.90 3.96 4.52
N ASP A 41 10.98 3.07 4.90
CA ASP A 41 10.81 1.77 4.24
C ASP A 41 10.31 1.94 2.79
N GLU A 42 9.35 2.82 2.54
CA GLU A 42 8.89 3.16 1.19
C GLU A 42 10.02 3.79 0.35
N TRP A 43 10.81 4.67 0.93
CA TRP A 43 11.92 5.35 0.26
C TRP A 43 13.08 4.43 -0.12
N ARG A 44 13.17 3.23 0.41
CA ARG A 44 14.17 2.23 -0.01
C ARG A 44 14.09 1.88 -1.51
N THR A 45 12.92 2.03 -2.10
CA THR A 45 12.67 1.74 -3.51
C THR A 45 12.49 2.98 -4.37
N VAL A 46 12.72 4.17 -3.79
CA VAL A 46 12.58 5.48 -4.45
C VAL A 46 13.95 6.16 -4.56
N ASP A 47 14.32 6.60 -5.72
CA ASP A 47 15.48 7.50 -5.91
C ASP A 47 15.08 8.92 -5.51
N LEU A 48 15.37 9.30 -4.25
CA LEU A 48 14.95 10.59 -3.70
C LEU A 48 15.45 11.78 -4.51
N GLN A 49 16.64 11.69 -5.11
CA GLN A 49 17.24 12.77 -5.92
C GLN A 49 16.59 12.88 -7.31
N ARG A 50 15.68 12.00 -7.62
CA ARG A 50 15.04 11.92 -8.94
C ARG A 50 13.51 11.86 -8.86
N ASP A 51 12.97 11.13 -7.87
CA ASP A 51 11.58 10.69 -7.87
C ASP A 51 10.75 11.32 -6.74
N ALA A 52 11.36 12.12 -5.86
CA ALA A 52 10.67 12.72 -4.74
C ALA A 52 11.01 14.22 -4.58
N TRP A 53 10.00 15.01 -4.20
CA TRP A 53 10.10 16.46 -4.04
C TRP A 53 9.47 16.92 -2.73
N VAL A 54 10.08 17.93 -2.13
CA VAL A 54 9.49 18.68 -1.02
C VAL A 54 9.27 20.14 -1.42
N VAL A 55 8.16 20.71 -0.98
CA VAL A 55 7.81 22.13 -1.13
C VAL A 55 7.99 22.81 0.21
N LEU A 56 8.69 23.94 0.24
CA LEU A 56 9.20 24.59 1.44
C LEU A 56 8.61 26.00 1.63
N ASP A 57 8.44 26.38 2.91
CA ASP A 57 8.26 27.77 3.36
C ASP A 57 9.30 28.03 4.46
N GLY A 58 10.42 28.64 4.07
CA GLY A 58 11.62 28.67 4.92
C GLY A 58 12.18 27.27 5.14
N ALA A 59 12.23 26.83 6.40
CA ALA A 59 12.69 25.48 6.77
C ALA A 59 11.55 24.47 6.91
N ARG A 60 10.27 24.90 6.79
CA ARG A 60 9.11 24.04 6.99
C ARG A 60 8.72 23.34 5.70
N VAL A 61 8.53 22.02 5.76
CA VAL A 61 7.95 21.24 4.66
C VAL A 61 6.43 21.47 4.66
N LEU A 62 5.90 21.98 3.56
CA LEU A 62 4.48 22.25 3.35
C LEU A 62 3.86 21.33 2.32
N GLY A 63 4.65 20.66 1.50
CA GLY A 63 4.19 19.70 0.51
C GLY A 63 5.23 18.64 0.25
N TYR A 64 4.79 17.45 -0.09
CA TYR A 64 5.60 16.33 -0.53
C TYR A 64 4.95 15.71 -1.75
N GLY A 65 5.76 15.31 -2.72
CA GLY A 65 5.30 14.59 -3.90
C GLY A 65 6.29 13.53 -4.33
N ALA A 66 5.77 12.39 -4.80
CA ALA A 66 6.58 11.28 -5.30
C ALA A 66 6.06 10.74 -6.63
N LEU A 67 6.98 10.22 -7.44
CA LEU A 67 6.74 9.61 -8.74
C LEU A 67 7.22 8.16 -8.72
N HIS A 68 6.34 7.23 -9.07
CA HIS A 68 6.66 5.81 -9.19
C HIS A 68 6.45 5.35 -10.63
N GLU A 69 7.53 5.00 -11.31
CA GLU A 69 7.46 4.51 -12.70
C GLU A 69 6.94 3.06 -12.75
N ARG A 70 5.99 2.80 -13.67
CA ARG A 70 5.42 1.47 -13.92
C ARG A 70 5.21 1.27 -15.43
N GLY A 71 6.31 1.17 -16.18
CA GLY A 71 6.27 1.06 -17.63
C GLY A 71 5.71 2.33 -18.31
N GLU A 72 4.65 2.20 -19.10
CA GLU A 72 3.99 3.34 -19.76
C GLU A 72 3.03 4.14 -18.86
N MET A 73 2.88 3.73 -17.61
CA MET A 73 2.10 4.41 -16.59
C MET A 73 3.03 4.86 -15.45
N SER A 74 2.79 6.04 -14.89
CA SER A 74 3.41 6.47 -13.65
C SER A 74 2.35 6.73 -12.60
N ARG A 75 2.61 6.29 -11.37
CA ARG A 75 1.82 6.69 -10.21
C ARG A 75 2.48 7.91 -9.59
N ILE A 76 1.69 8.92 -9.33
CA ILE A 76 2.11 10.13 -8.63
C ILE A 76 1.34 10.27 -7.32
N GLU A 77 2.01 10.80 -6.31
CA GLU A 77 1.44 11.10 -5.01
C GLU A 77 1.77 12.55 -4.65
N ALA A 78 0.82 13.25 -4.06
CA ALA A 78 1.00 14.63 -3.63
C ALA A 78 0.26 14.86 -2.32
N PHE A 79 1.00 15.26 -1.29
CA PHE A 79 0.52 15.55 0.05
C PHE A 79 0.79 17.01 0.37
N VAL A 80 -0.16 17.67 1.04
CA VAL A 80 -0.04 19.07 1.44
C VAL A 80 -0.41 19.21 2.91
N HIS A 81 0.43 19.92 3.67
CA HIS A 81 0.14 20.19 5.07
C HIS A 81 -1.17 20.99 5.22
N PRO A 82 -2.07 20.66 6.17
CA PRO A 82 -3.37 21.33 6.34
C PRO A 82 -3.28 22.86 6.44
N ASP A 83 -2.28 23.40 7.13
CA ASP A 83 -2.05 24.85 7.24
C ASP A 83 -1.76 25.54 5.91
N ALA A 84 -1.48 24.76 4.87
CA ALA A 84 -1.14 25.25 3.53
C ALA A 84 -2.21 24.92 2.48
N PHE A 85 -3.34 24.37 2.89
CA PHE A 85 -4.47 24.14 1.97
C PHE A 85 -4.91 25.43 1.29
N GLY A 86 -5.34 25.36 0.04
CA GLY A 86 -5.80 26.50 -0.74
C GLY A 86 -4.68 27.44 -1.25
N ARG A 87 -3.40 27.20 -0.90
CA ARG A 87 -2.27 28.03 -1.34
C ARG A 87 -1.68 27.63 -2.69
N GLY A 88 -2.27 26.63 -3.37
CA GLY A 88 -1.85 26.18 -4.71
C GLY A 88 -0.74 25.14 -4.74
N ILE A 89 -0.24 24.69 -3.60
CA ILE A 89 0.88 23.72 -3.48
C ILE A 89 0.50 22.38 -4.13
N GLY A 90 -0.70 21.85 -3.88
CA GLY A 90 -1.16 20.59 -4.50
C GLY A 90 -1.21 20.67 -6.03
N THR A 91 -1.68 21.79 -6.59
CA THR A 91 -1.68 22.02 -8.04
C THR A 91 -0.25 22.13 -8.59
N GLN A 92 0.65 22.79 -7.87
CA GLN A 92 2.07 22.90 -8.24
C GLN A 92 2.71 21.51 -8.29
N LEU A 93 2.58 20.72 -7.22
CA LEU A 93 3.14 19.36 -7.14
C LEU A 93 2.60 18.46 -8.24
N ALA A 94 1.29 18.43 -8.44
CA ALA A 94 0.69 17.62 -9.50
C ALA A 94 1.24 17.99 -10.88
N ALA A 95 1.36 19.27 -11.19
CA ALA A 95 1.89 19.74 -12.47
C ALA A 95 3.40 19.43 -12.65
N GLU A 96 4.19 19.49 -11.58
CA GLU A 96 5.61 19.13 -11.62
C GLU A 96 5.79 17.62 -11.85
N LEU A 97 5.06 16.80 -11.12
CA LEU A 97 5.11 15.33 -11.24
C LEU A 97 4.58 14.84 -12.60
N GLU A 98 3.49 15.43 -13.13
CA GLU A 98 2.99 15.12 -14.48
C GLU A 98 4.04 15.43 -15.57
N ARG A 99 4.67 16.60 -15.47
CA ARG A 99 5.69 17.02 -16.45
C ARG A 99 6.89 16.06 -16.41
N GLU A 100 7.28 15.64 -15.22
CA GLU A 100 8.37 14.69 -15.04
C GLU A 100 8.01 13.30 -15.56
N ALA A 101 6.81 12.81 -15.26
CA ALA A 101 6.29 11.55 -15.79
C ALA A 101 6.28 11.56 -17.34
N PHE A 102 5.78 12.66 -17.95
CA PHE A 102 5.79 12.82 -19.40
C PHE A 102 7.20 12.84 -19.99
N ALA A 103 8.14 13.57 -19.37
CA ALA A 103 9.53 13.63 -19.81
C ALA A 103 10.23 12.26 -19.80
N ARG A 104 9.78 11.35 -18.93
CA ARG A 104 10.27 9.96 -18.83
C ARG A 104 9.52 8.98 -19.72
N GLY A 105 8.58 9.46 -20.53
CA GLY A 105 7.86 8.66 -21.53
C GLY A 105 6.60 7.96 -21.00
N ALA A 106 6.11 8.34 -19.83
CA ALA A 106 4.80 7.89 -19.39
C ALA A 106 3.72 8.39 -20.36
N LYS A 107 2.78 7.52 -20.70
CA LYS A 107 1.61 7.85 -21.54
C LYS A 107 0.40 8.20 -20.70
N ARG A 108 0.40 7.83 -19.43
CA ARG A 108 -0.68 8.10 -18.47
C ARG A 108 -0.13 8.18 -17.06
N VAL A 109 -0.84 8.88 -16.22
CA VAL A 109 -0.55 8.99 -14.79
C VAL A 109 -1.76 8.61 -13.96
N HIS A 110 -1.49 7.95 -12.85
CA HIS A 110 -2.45 7.71 -11.77
C HIS A 110 -2.11 8.62 -10.60
N ASN A 111 -3.14 9.20 -10.00
CA ASN A 111 -3.05 9.94 -8.74
C ASN A 111 -4.09 9.38 -7.76
N SER A 112 -3.68 9.08 -6.53
CA SER A 112 -4.57 8.57 -5.49
C SER A 112 -4.94 9.70 -4.54
N VAL A 113 -6.24 9.91 -4.31
CA VAL A 113 -6.77 10.96 -3.44
C VAL A 113 -7.71 10.32 -2.43
N LEU A 114 -7.65 10.73 -1.17
CA LEU A 114 -8.60 10.29 -0.16
C LEU A 114 -10.03 10.64 -0.57
N GLU A 115 -10.99 9.73 -0.33
CA GLU A 115 -12.39 9.97 -0.68
C GLU A 115 -12.98 11.18 0.05
N ARG A 116 -12.48 11.49 1.24
CA ARG A 116 -12.89 12.66 2.04
C ARG A 116 -12.18 13.96 1.64
N ASP A 117 -11.14 13.90 0.82
CA ASP A 117 -10.43 15.08 0.32
C ASP A 117 -11.11 15.66 -0.93
N GLU A 118 -12.21 16.40 -0.72
CA GLU A 118 -12.93 17.08 -1.80
C GLU A 118 -12.05 18.11 -2.53
N GLY A 119 -11.12 18.75 -1.80
CA GLY A 119 -10.19 19.73 -2.36
C GLY A 119 -9.21 19.09 -3.35
N GLY A 120 -8.56 17.99 -2.95
CA GLY A 120 -7.69 17.20 -3.80
C GLY A 120 -8.42 16.63 -5.01
N GLN A 121 -9.62 16.09 -4.82
CA GLN A 121 -10.46 15.62 -5.92
C GLN A 121 -10.83 16.74 -6.91
N ALA A 122 -11.12 17.94 -6.43
CA ALA A 122 -11.40 19.09 -7.30
C ALA A 122 -10.17 19.50 -8.12
N ILE A 123 -8.97 19.46 -7.51
CA ILE A 123 -7.70 19.75 -8.20
C ILE A 123 -7.46 18.74 -9.32
N VAL A 124 -7.50 17.43 -9.06
CA VAL A 124 -7.21 16.42 -10.09
C VAL A 124 -8.26 16.45 -11.20
N ARG A 125 -9.54 16.66 -10.90
CA ARG A 125 -10.58 16.84 -11.93
C ARG A 125 -10.34 18.08 -12.79
N ALA A 126 -9.96 19.21 -12.17
CA ALA A 126 -9.62 20.44 -12.91
C ALA A 126 -8.38 20.28 -13.80
N LEU A 127 -7.45 19.40 -13.43
CA LEU A 127 -6.29 19.03 -14.25
C LEU A 127 -6.61 18.00 -15.35
N GLY A 128 -7.86 17.54 -15.47
CA GLY A 128 -8.33 16.66 -16.52
C GLY A 128 -8.27 15.16 -16.18
N TYR A 129 -8.06 14.82 -14.93
CA TYR A 129 -8.15 13.44 -14.49
C TYR A 129 -9.59 12.95 -14.39
N ARG A 130 -9.77 11.66 -14.57
CA ARG A 130 -11.04 10.94 -14.37
C ARG A 130 -10.85 9.79 -13.37
N GLU A 131 -11.86 9.53 -12.57
CA GLU A 131 -11.89 8.39 -11.65
C GLU A 131 -11.85 7.07 -12.43
N VAL A 132 -10.99 6.15 -12.00
CA VAL A 132 -10.83 4.82 -12.63
C VAL A 132 -10.93 3.67 -11.65
N ARG A 133 -10.57 3.87 -10.36
CA ARG A 133 -10.59 2.80 -9.37
C ARG A 133 -10.79 3.35 -7.97
N ARG A 134 -11.23 2.48 -7.05
CA ARG A 134 -11.32 2.78 -5.61
C ARG A 134 -10.64 1.69 -4.81
N PHE A 135 -9.89 2.08 -3.79
CA PHE A 135 -9.30 1.20 -2.81
C PHE A 135 -9.85 1.53 -1.43
N ARG A 136 -9.87 0.52 -0.57
CA ARG A 136 -10.23 0.68 0.84
C ARG A 136 -9.16 0.08 1.71
N GLU A 137 -8.86 0.77 2.79
CA GLU A 137 -8.25 0.13 3.93
C GLU A 137 -9.32 -0.56 4.73
N MET A 138 -9.05 -1.81 5.10
CA MET A 138 -9.87 -2.57 6.03
C MET A 138 -9.06 -2.77 7.30
N ARG A 139 -9.69 -2.62 8.46
CA ARG A 139 -9.03 -2.76 9.75
C ARG A 139 -9.90 -3.55 10.72
N ILE A 140 -9.25 -4.31 11.60
CA ILE A 140 -9.89 -5.01 12.72
C ILE A 140 -9.20 -4.61 14.02
N GLU A 141 -9.98 -4.35 15.07
CA GLU A 141 -9.51 -4.22 16.44
C GLU A 141 -9.70 -5.56 17.16
N LEU A 142 -8.59 -6.18 17.54
CA LEU A 142 -8.56 -7.43 18.26
C LEU A 142 -8.74 -7.15 19.77
N THR A 143 -9.87 -7.53 20.33
CA THR A 143 -10.18 -7.31 21.76
C THR A 143 -9.89 -8.55 22.62
N ALA A 144 -9.63 -9.68 22.00
CA ALA A 144 -9.23 -10.94 22.63
C ALA A 144 -8.37 -11.75 21.65
N GLN A 145 -7.65 -12.75 22.17
CA GLN A 145 -6.88 -13.64 21.31
C GLN A 145 -7.79 -14.33 20.29
N PRO A 146 -7.49 -14.23 18.99
CA PRO A 146 -8.27 -14.88 17.94
C PRO A 146 -8.27 -16.40 18.07
N ASP A 147 -9.36 -17.04 17.65
CA ASP A 147 -9.47 -18.49 17.61
C ASP A 147 -8.40 -19.11 16.67
N PRO A 148 -7.98 -20.35 16.93
CA PRO A 148 -7.09 -21.07 16.02
C PRO A 148 -7.73 -21.22 14.62
N PRO A 149 -6.93 -21.11 13.54
CA PRO A 149 -7.43 -21.26 12.19
C PRO A 149 -8.00 -22.66 11.92
N SER A 150 -9.05 -22.74 11.14
CA SER A 150 -9.59 -24.00 10.66
C SER A 150 -9.10 -24.31 9.26
N TRP A 151 -8.06 -25.13 9.16
CA TRP A 151 -7.47 -25.50 7.86
C TRP A 151 -8.27 -26.61 7.18
N PRO A 152 -8.57 -26.49 5.88
CA PRO A 152 -9.17 -27.58 5.12
C PRO A 152 -8.26 -28.82 5.07
N ALA A 153 -8.88 -30.01 5.04
CA ALA A 153 -8.13 -31.27 5.00
C ALA A 153 -7.23 -31.37 3.75
N GLY A 154 -6.08 -32.02 3.91
CA GLY A 154 -5.12 -32.24 2.83
C GLY A 154 -4.18 -31.07 2.56
N LEU A 155 -4.25 -30.01 3.34
CA LEU A 155 -3.39 -28.83 3.24
C LEU A 155 -2.46 -28.73 4.45
N THR A 156 -1.26 -28.22 4.22
CA THR A 156 -0.26 -27.96 5.26
C THR A 156 0.12 -26.49 5.24
N ALA A 157 -0.17 -25.77 6.33
CA ALA A 157 0.23 -24.38 6.50
C ALA A 157 1.56 -24.34 7.29
N LEU A 158 2.53 -23.61 6.77
CA LEU A 158 3.87 -23.48 7.34
C LEU A 158 4.27 -22.01 7.40
N ALA A 159 5.15 -21.67 8.34
CA ALA A 159 5.88 -20.42 8.27
C ALA A 159 6.77 -20.40 7.02
N PHE A 160 6.92 -19.23 6.41
CA PHE A 160 7.76 -19.05 5.23
C PHE A 160 9.23 -19.34 5.58
N ASP A 161 9.87 -20.09 4.71
CA ASP A 161 11.31 -20.36 4.74
C ASP A 161 11.93 -19.83 3.45
N PRO A 162 12.79 -18.78 3.52
CA PRO A 162 13.36 -18.16 2.32
C PRO A 162 14.10 -19.14 1.41
N GLU A 163 14.84 -20.09 1.97
CA GLU A 163 15.62 -21.05 1.19
C GLU A 163 14.73 -22.07 0.47
N ARG A 164 13.67 -22.52 1.14
CA ARG A 164 12.73 -23.51 0.61
C ARG A 164 11.69 -22.88 -0.31
N ASP A 165 11.11 -21.73 0.08
CA ASP A 165 9.84 -21.28 -0.45
C ASP A 165 9.97 -20.12 -1.45
N ALA A 166 11.01 -19.27 -1.36
CA ALA A 166 11.02 -17.95 -1.99
C ALA A 166 10.65 -17.98 -3.48
N ARG A 167 11.28 -18.84 -4.28
CA ARG A 167 11.01 -18.91 -5.73
C ARG A 167 9.62 -19.46 -6.05
N ALA A 168 9.18 -20.49 -5.33
CA ALA A 168 7.85 -21.08 -5.52
C ALA A 168 6.75 -20.14 -5.06
N PHE A 169 6.97 -19.43 -3.94
CA PHE A 169 6.05 -18.44 -3.41
C PHE A 169 5.90 -17.26 -4.37
N HIS A 170 7.01 -16.69 -4.87
CA HIS A 170 6.99 -15.65 -5.87
C HIS A 170 6.17 -16.07 -7.10
N ALA A 171 6.46 -17.25 -7.69
CA ALA A 171 5.75 -17.75 -8.86
C ALA A 171 4.23 -17.91 -8.58
N ALA A 172 3.85 -18.48 -7.44
CA ALA A 172 2.47 -18.66 -7.02
C ALA A 172 1.74 -17.32 -6.81
N GLN A 173 2.42 -16.34 -6.21
CA GLN A 173 1.90 -15.00 -6.04
C GLN A 173 1.66 -14.31 -7.38
N GLN A 174 2.66 -14.33 -8.30
CA GLN A 174 2.53 -13.74 -9.64
C GLN A 174 1.33 -14.34 -10.40
N GLU A 175 1.18 -15.67 -10.38
CA GLU A 175 0.04 -16.35 -11.00
C GLU A 175 -1.30 -15.91 -10.40
N ALA A 176 -1.37 -15.83 -9.06
CA ALA A 176 -2.62 -15.51 -8.37
C ALA A 176 -3.09 -14.07 -8.62
N PHE A 177 -2.14 -13.13 -8.82
CA PHE A 177 -2.40 -11.71 -9.06
C PHE A 177 -2.50 -11.33 -10.55
N ALA A 178 -2.22 -12.23 -11.48
CA ALA A 178 -2.21 -11.94 -12.92
C ALA A 178 -3.51 -11.32 -13.46
N ASP A 179 -4.63 -11.53 -12.77
CA ASP A 179 -5.95 -10.98 -13.14
C ASP A 179 -6.30 -9.66 -12.43
N HIS A 180 -5.40 -9.17 -11.56
CA HIS A 180 -5.69 -7.95 -10.82
C HIS A 180 -5.54 -6.72 -11.72
N TRP A 181 -6.35 -5.70 -11.43
CA TRP A 181 -6.29 -4.42 -12.12
C TRP A 181 -4.88 -3.81 -12.02
N GLU A 182 -4.33 -3.36 -13.15
CA GLU A 182 -2.99 -2.78 -13.25
C GLU A 182 -1.89 -3.68 -12.64
N TYR A 183 -2.07 -5.00 -12.76
CA TYR A 183 -1.03 -5.91 -12.32
C TYR A 183 0.23 -5.77 -13.18
N HIS A 184 1.36 -5.54 -12.52
CA HIS A 184 2.68 -5.49 -13.13
C HIS A 184 3.54 -6.60 -12.53
N PRO A 185 3.95 -7.59 -13.34
CA PRO A 185 4.81 -8.67 -12.84
C PRO A 185 6.17 -8.10 -12.38
N ARG A 186 6.63 -8.57 -11.23
CA ARG A 186 7.97 -8.25 -10.70
C ARG A 186 8.91 -9.42 -10.97
N SER A 187 10.16 -9.14 -11.37
CA SER A 187 11.17 -10.20 -11.43
C SER A 187 11.41 -10.78 -10.03
N PHE A 188 12.00 -11.99 -9.97
CA PHE A 188 12.33 -12.58 -8.67
C PHE A 188 13.30 -11.70 -7.89
N GLU A 189 14.28 -11.10 -8.56
CA GLU A 189 15.27 -10.20 -7.97
C GLU A 189 14.56 -9.00 -7.31
N GLN A 190 13.69 -8.30 -8.05
CA GLN A 190 12.89 -7.18 -7.52
C GLN A 190 11.96 -7.59 -6.38
N TRP A 191 11.43 -8.81 -6.44
CA TRP A 191 10.56 -9.32 -5.38
C TRP A 191 11.37 -9.72 -4.14
N SER A 192 12.56 -10.28 -4.32
CA SER A 192 13.39 -10.77 -3.21
C SER A 192 14.02 -9.65 -2.37
N ASP A 193 14.08 -8.40 -2.85
CA ASP A 193 14.59 -7.26 -2.08
C ASP A 193 13.88 -7.09 -0.74
N GLN A 194 12.58 -7.45 -0.67
CA GLN A 194 11.82 -7.41 0.57
C GLN A 194 12.30 -8.41 1.63
N LEU A 195 13.01 -9.49 1.23
CA LEU A 195 13.57 -10.48 2.17
C LEU A 195 14.78 -9.95 2.93
N GLU A 196 15.35 -8.84 2.49
CA GLU A 196 16.46 -8.14 3.14
C GLU A 196 15.99 -6.87 3.87
N GLY A 197 14.67 -6.58 3.79
CA GLY A 197 14.08 -5.41 4.41
C GLY A 197 13.98 -5.50 5.94
N PRO A 198 13.95 -4.35 6.66
CA PRO A 198 13.86 -4.31 8.11
C PRO A 198 12.56 -4.91 8.65
N ASN A 199 11.51 -4.95 7.85
CA ASN A 199 10.19 -5.47 8.20
C ASN A 199 10.02 -6.94 7.82
N PHE A 200 11.08 -7.61 7.31
CA PHE A 200 11.01 -9.02 6.97
C PHE A 200 11.04 -9.88 8.23
N GLU A 201 9.93 -10.52 8.51
CA GLU A 201 9.79 -11.49 9.58
C GLU A 201 9.13 -12.77 9.03
N PRO A 202 9.94 -13.82 8.68
CA PRO A 202 9.43 -15.01 8.01
C PRO A 202 8.37 -15.76 8.82
N SER A 203 8.36 -15.63 10.14
CA SER A 203 7.37 -16.24 11.02
C SER A 203 5.97 -15.63 10.88
N LEU A 204 5.87 -14.38 10.39
CA LEU A 204 4.60 -13.71 10.05
C LEU A 204 4.08 -14.08 8.67
N TRP A 205 4.96 -14.55 7.80
CA TRP A 205 4.51 -15.03 6.49
C TRP A 205 3.98 -16.45 6.60
N CYS A 206 2.98 -16.77 5.79
CA CYS A 206 2.38 -18.10 5.77
C CYS A 206 2.35 -18.66 4.36
N VAL A 207 2.75 -19.92 4.22
CA VAL A 207 2.71 -20.68 2.96
C VAL A 207 1.81 -21.89 3.15
N VAL A 208 0.82 -22.06 2.29
CA VAL A 208 -0.09 -23.20 2.34
C VAL A 208 0.20 -24.14 1.17
N TRP A 209 0.54 -25.37 1.50
CA TRP A 209 0.90 -26.43 0.56
C TRP A 209 -0.20 -27.46 0.40
N GLU A 210 -0.42 -27.95 -0.82
CA GLU A 210 -1.10 -29.20 -1.13
C GLU A 210 -0.12 -30.09 -1.92
N GLY A 211 0.38 -31.13 -1.27
CA GLY A 211 1.49 -31.92 -1.83
C GLY A 211 2.74 -31.05 -2.04
N ASN A 212 3.16 -30.90 -3.29
CA ASN A 212 4.35 -30.13 -3.68
C ASN A 212 3.98 -28.76 -4.32
N GLU A 213 2.74 -28.35 -4.26
CA GLU A 213 2.28 -27.10 -4.84
C GLU A 213 1.84 -26.10 -3.77
N ILE A 214 2.23 -24.84 -3.93
CA ILE A 214 1.72 -23.76 -3.08
C ILE A 214 0.29 -23.44 -3.52
N ALA A 215 -0.66 -23.62 -2.62
CA ALA A 215 -2.08 -23.37 -2.83
C ALA A 215 -2.46 -21.90 -2.52
N ALA A 216 -1.85 -21.34 -1.47
CA ALA A 216 -2.12 -19.99 -0.99
C ALA A 216 -0.93 -19.46 -0.21
N GLY A 217 -0.89 -18.15 0.02
CA GLY A 217 0.12 -17.53 0.86
C GLY A 217 -0.29 -16.17 1.39
N LEU A 218 0.41 -15.72 2.42
CA LEU A 218 0.20 -14.44 3.05
C LEU A 218 1.54 -13.83 3.46
N ILE A 219 1.68 -12.54 3.27
CA ILE A 219 2.78 -11.69 3.74
C ILE A 219 2.20 -10.70 4.73
N ALA A 220 2.75 -10.67 5.94
CA ALA A 220 2.42 -9.66 6.93
C ALA A 220 3.69 -9.09 7.58
N VAL A 221 3.57 -7.87 8.10
CA VAL A 221 4.58 -7.20 8.91
C VAL A 221 4.02 -6.93 10.31
N ALA A 222 4.90 -6.89 11.30
CA ALA A 222 4.51 -6.76 12.69
C ALA A 222 3.88 -5.39 12.98
N GLU A 223 4.43 -4.33 12.38
CA GLU A 223 3.97 -2.97 12.62
C GLU A 223 4.13 -2.12 11.36
N ARG A 224 3.03 -1.56 10.90
CA ARG A 224 2.93 -0.54 9.85
C ARG A 224 1.60 0.19 9.97
N PHE A 225 1.61 1.49 9.75
CA PHE A 225 0.41 2.34 9.81
C PHE A 225 -0.37 2.17 11.13
N GLY A 226 0.36 2.08 12.26
CA GLY A 226 -0.22 2.01 13.60
C GLY A 226 -0.79 0.66 14.00
N GLY A 227 -0.31 -0.44 13.43
CA GLY A 227 -0.70 -1.80 13.81
C GLY A 227 -0.04 -2.87 12.94
N GLY A 228 -0.43 -4.11 13.13
CA GLY A 228 -0.07 -5.18 12.23
C GLY A 228 -0.63 -4.93 10.82
N TRP A 229 0.12 -5.32 9.79
CA TRP A 229 -0.29 -5.05 8.42
C TRP A 229 -0.15 -6.28 7.53
N ILE A 230 -1.19 -6.56 6.73
CA ILE A 230 -1.18 -7.61 5.72
C ILE A 230 -0.90 -6.98 4.36
N ASP A 231 0.33 -7.14 3.87
CA ASP A 231 0.75 -6.62 2.56
C ASP A 231 0.16 -7.43 1.39
N THR A 232 0.08 -8.73 1.58
CA THR A 232 -0.35 -9.65 0.53
C THR A 232 -1.10 -10.83 1.11
N ILE A 233 -2.23 -11.17 0.51
CA ILE A 233 -2.91 -12.46 0.71
C ILE A 233 -3.38 -12.97 -0.65
N PHE A 234 -3.08 -14.22 -0.97
CA PHE A 234 -3.50 -14.82 -2.22
C PHE A 234 -3.92 -16.27 -2.07
N THR A 235 -4.80 -16.70 -2.98
CA THR A 235 -5.15 -18.10 -3.21
C THR A 235 -5.14 -18.35 -4.72
N ARG A 236 -4.33 -19.30 -5.18
CA ARG A 236 -4.27 -19.69 -6.59
C ARG A 236 -5.61 -20.26 -7.04
N ARG A 237 -5.95 -20.10 -8.33
CA ARG A 237 -7.27 -20.44 -8.88
C ARG A 237 -7.79 -21.83 -8.53
N PRO A 238 -7.00 -22.94 -8.62
CA PRO A 238 -7.48 -24.29 -8.33
C PRO A 238 -7.94 -24.50 -6.88
N TRP A 239 -7.46 -23.63 -5.96
CA TRP A 239 -7.72 -23.73 -4.52
C TRP A 239 -8.71 -22.69 -3.98
N ARG A 240 -9.23 -21.80 -4.86
CA ARG A 240 -10.21 -20.78 -4.44
C ARG A 240 -11.49 -21.42 -3.92
N ARG A 241 -12.21 -20.70 -3.07
CA ARG A 241 -13.51 -21.09 -2.48
C ARG A 241 -13.46 -22.31 -1.56
N ARG A 242 -12.26 -22.66 -1.06
CA ARG A 242 -12.02 -23.76 -0.10
C ARG A 242 -11.78 -23.26 1.34
N GLY A 243 -11.89 -21.95 1.62
CA GLY A 243 -11.70 -21.38 2.97
C GLY A 243 -10.27 -20.99 3.30
N LEU A 244 -9.28 -21.16 2.38
CA LEU A 244 -7.86 -20.91 2.68
C LEU A 244 -7.57 -19.47 3.11
N ALA A 245 -8.16 -18.50 2.43
CA ALA A 245 -7.92 -17.10 2.75
C ALA A 245 -8.49 -16.71 4.13
N ALA A 246 -9.62 -17.30 4.56
CA ALA A 246 -10.13 -17.11 5.92
C ALA A 246 -9.18 -17.70 6.96
N ALA A 247 -8.72 -18.94 6.76
CA ALA A 247 -7.76 -19.58 7.66
C ALA A 247 -6.42 -18.84 7.73
N LEU A 248 -5.96 -18.24 6.61
CA LEU A 248 -4.77 -17.37 6.58
C LEU A 248 -4.97 -16.10 7.41
N LEU A 249 -6.14 -15.47 7.36
CA LEU A 249 -6.46 -14.30 8.18
C LEU A 249 -6.48 -14.67 9.66
N ASP A 250 -7.18 -15.74 10.05
CA ASP A 250 -7.26 -16.20 11.45
C ASP A 250 -5.85 -16.49 12.01
N GLU A 251 -5.01 -17.21 11.24
CA GLU A 251 -3.62 -17.49 11.62
C GLU A 251 -2.80 -16.20 11.79
N THR A 252 -2.96 -15.24 10.89
CA THR A 252 -2.22 -13.99 10.90
C THR A 252 -2.68 -13.09 12.05
N PHE A 253 -3.97 -12.96 12.29
CA PHE A 253 -4.50 -12.20 13.43
C PHE A 253 -3.96 -12.76 14.75
N ARG A 254 -3.93 -14.10 14.88
CA ARG A 254 -3.37 -14.75 16.05
C ARG A 254 -1.89 -14.48 16.23
N LYS A 255 -1.09 -14.61 15.16
CA LYS A 255 0.36 -14.33 15.20
C LYS A 255 0.66 -12.88 15.56
N LEU A 256 -0.13 -11.94 15.05
CA LEU A 256 0.01 -10.52 15.36
C LEU A 256 -0.42 -10.22 16.82
N TRP A 257 -1.52 -10.82 17.27
CA TRP A 257 -1.93 -10.73 18.68
C TRP A 257 -0.84 -11.22 19.65
N ASP A 258 -0.21 -12.36 19.34
CA ASP A 258 0.87 -12.92 20.18
C ASP A 258 2.12 -12.01 20.24
N ARG A 259 2.21 -11.02 19.32
CA ARG A 259 3.22 -9.93 19.31
C ARG A 259 2.75 -8.65 19.96
N GLY A 260 1.54 -8.64 20.52
CA GLY A 260 0.97 -7.48 21.20
C GLY A 260 0.24 -6.52 20.25
N GLN A 261 0.08 -6.88 18.97
CA GLN A 261 -0.71 -6.06 18.04
C GLN A 261 -2.20 -6.29 18.28
N THR A 262 -2.90 -5.22 18.57
CA THR A 262 -4.35 -5.25 18.79
C THR A 262 -5.15 -4.67 17.62
N SER A 263 -4.47 -4.04 16.65
CA SER A 263 -5.07 -3.54 15.42
C SER A 263 -4.37 -4.16 14.22
N VAL A 264 -5.13 -4.62 13.21
CA VAL A 264 -4.57 -5.21 11.98
C VAL A 264 -5.26 -4.62 10.77
N GLY A 265 -4.46 -4.12 9.82
CA GLY A 265 -4.94 -3.50 8.59
C GLY A 265 -4.50 -4.21 7.31
N LEU A 266 -5.18 -3.90 6.23
CA LEU A 266 -4.81 -4.23 4.85
C LEU A 266 -5.48 -3.26 3.87
N ALA A 267 -4.93 -3.17 2.65
CA ALA A 267 -5.59 -2.46 1.56
C ALA A 267 -6.26 -3.44 0.58
N VAL A 268 -7.43 -3.08 0.06
CA VAL A 268 -8.19 -3.89 -0.89
C VAL A 268 -8.77 -3.05 -2.02
N ASP A 269 -8.74 -3.59 -3.23
CA ASP A 269 -9.46 -3.04 -4.36
C ASP A 269 -10.98 -3.22 -4.14
N ALA A 270 -11.70 -2.12 -3.94
CA ALA A 270 -13.14 -2.12 -3.67
C ALA A 270 -13.97 -2.64 -4.85
N GLN A 271 -13.41 -2.70 -6.04
CA GLN A 271 -14.04 -3.16 -7.28
C GLN A 271 -13.53 -4.53 -7.74
N SER A 272 -12.78 -5.24 -6.86
CA SER A 272 -12.30 -6.59 -7.18
C SER A 272 -13.44 -7.59 -7.30
N GLU A 273 -13.47 -8.31 -8.41
CA GLU A 273 -14.45 -9.38 -8.67
C GLU A 273 -14.20 -10.66 -7.86
N THR A 274 -13.09 -10.72 -7.12
CA THR A 274 -12.71 -11.92 -6.35
C THR A 274 -13.54 -12.15 -5.10
N GLY A 275 -14.31 -11.16 -4.66
CA GLY A 275 -15.05 -11.19 -3.40
C GLY A 275 -14.17 -10.99 -2.16
N ALA A 276 -12.98 -10.41 -2.33
CA ALA A 276 -12.04 -10.17 -1.24
C ALA A 276 -12.63 -9.24 -0.16
N PHE A 277 -13.33 -8.19 -0.57
CA PHE A 277 -13.97 -7.26 0.36
C PHE A 277 -14.93 -7.99 1.33
N GLN A 278 -15.84 -8.84 0.80
CA GLN A 278 -16.77 -9.61 1.62
C GLN A 278 -16.07 -10.67 2.49
N LEU A 279 -14.90 -11.14 2.08
CA LEU A 279 -14.07 -12.03 2.91
C LEU A 279 -13.59 -11.28 4.15
N TYR A 280 -13.05 -10.08 3.98
CA TYR A 280 -12.52 -9.26 5.08
C TYR A 280 -13.62 -8.81 6.05
N GLU A 281 -14.81 -8.43 5.53
CA GLU A 281 -15.96 -8.13 6.39
C GLU A 281 -16.38 -9.34 7.24
N ARG A 282 -16.42 -10.56 6.65
CA ARG A 282 -16.71 -11.79 7.40
C ARG A 282 -15.64 -12.16 8.41
N ALA A 283 -14.40 -11.75 8.20
CA ALA A 283 -13.32 -11.88 9.16
C ALA A 283 -13.37 -10.83 10.28
N GLY A 284 -14.39 -9.95 10.28
CA GLY A 284 -14.59 -8.92 11.30
C GLY A 284 -13.92 -7.58 11.00
N MET A 285 -13.24 -7.46 9.85
CA MET A 285 -12.63 -6.18 9.45
C MET A 285 -13.70 -5.18 9.00
N GLN A 286 -13.45 -3.91 9.28
CA GLN A 286 -14.31 -2.79 8.88
C GLN A 286 -13.54 -1.81 7.99
N PRO A 287 -14.20 -1.11 7.07
CA PRO A 287 -13.56 -0.05 6.30
C PRO A 287 -13.06 1.06 7.24
N ALA A 288 -11.78 1.38 7.17
CA ALA A 288 -11.15 2.48 7.90
C ALA A 288 -11.14 3.74 7.02
N TRP A 289 -10.53 3.67 5.83
CA TRP A 289 -10.60 4.76 4.88
C TRP A 289 -10.77 4.26 3.43
N SER A 290 -11.03 5.21 2.53
CA SER A 290 -11.17 4.94 1.10
C SER A 290 -10.33 5.92 0.29
N GLY A 291 -9.63 5.41 -0.72
CA GLY A 291 -8.90 6.18 -1.71
C GLY A 291 -9.50 6.01 -3.10
N ILE A 292 -9.49 7.07 -3.88
CA ILE A 292 -9.93 7.10 -5.27
C ILE A 292 -8.71 7.27 -6.15
N VAL A 293 -8.53 6.37 -7.10
CA VAL A 293 -7.51 6.51 -8.13
C VAL A 293 -8.09 7.26 -9.32
N PHE A 294 -7.42 8.33 -9.68
CA PHE A 294 -7.71 9.14 -10.84
C PHE A 294 -6.64 8.93 -11.90
N GLU A 295 -7.05 8.84 -13.15
CA GLU A 295 -6.18 8.66 -14.32
C GLU A 295 -6.25 9.87 -15.25
N LYS A 296 -5.10 10.23 -15.83
CA LYS A 296 -4.97 11.19 -16.93
C LYS A 296 -4.02 10.64 -17.99
N ALA A 297 -4.41 10.74 -19.27
CA ALA A 297 -3.50 10.56 -20.40
C ALA A 297 -2.60 11.81 -20.51
N LEU A 298 -1.30 11.58 -20.74
CA LEU A 298 -0.28 12.63 -20.92
C LEU A 298 -0.03 12.95 -22.38
#